data_513017c31a3dfd693e19914a495e6f0b
#
_entry.id   513017c31a3dfd693e19914a495e6f0b
#
_cell.length_a   1.000
_cell.length_b   1.000
_cell.length_c   1.000
_cell.angle_alpha   90.00
_cell.angle_beta   90.00
_cell.angle_gamma   90.00
#
_symmetry.space_group_name_H-M   'P 1'
#
loop_
_entity.id
_entity.type
_entity.pdbx_description
1 polymer ?
#
loop_
_entity_poly.entity_id
_entity_poly.type
_entity_poly.pdbx_seq_one_letter_code
_entity_poly.pdbx_strand_id
1 'polypeptide(L)'
;MIGGRVLDASALVAFARGTSIYAAAAVWTAVEESIILIVPSTAVAAAWAELAEEHHPVLDVLLYLPVTVIDNLDEARARAVGQLRGHQADAHTIACARERGWPLLTADPDRYAPYEQTGVDLEPVI
;
A
#
# COMPACT_ATOMS: atom_id res chain seq x y z
N MET A 1 14.06 16.83 -0.48
CA MET A 1 12.58 16.73 -0.45
C MET A 1 12.17 15.33 -0.02
N ILE A 2 11.28 15.26 0.93
CA ILE A 2 10.77 13.98 1.39
C ILE A 2 9.57 13.62 0.51
N GLY A 3 9.65 12.47 -0.10
CA GLY A 3 8.54 11.91 -0.85
C GLY A 3 7.91 10.77 -0.10
N GLY A 4 6.96 10.12 -0.73
CA GLY A 4 6.31 8.95 -0.17
C GLY A 4 5.81 8.01 -1.24
N ARG A 5 5.40 6.85 -0.77
CA ARG A 5 4.78 5.80 -1.58
C ARG A 5 3.61 5.22 -0.81
N VAL A 6 2.61 4.76 -1.53
CA VAL A 6 1.50 4.02 -0.93
C VAL A 6 1.67 2.55 -1.32
N LEU A 7 1.51 1.64 -0.35
CA LEU A 7 1.61 0.21 -0.61
C LEU A 7 0.22 -0.41 -0.51
N ASP A 8 -0.18 -1.15 -1.56
CA ASP A 8 -1.43 -1.90 -1.51
C ASP A 8 -1.21 -3.29 -0.89
N ALA A 9 -2.30 -4.05 -0.77
CA ALA A 9 -2.22 -5.40 -0.21
C ALA A 9 -1.28 -6.31 -0.99
N SER A 10 -1.29 -6.22 -2.33
CA SER A 10 -0.43 -7.07 -3.16
C SER A 10 1.05 -6.77 -2.97
N ALA A 11 1.41 -5.50 -2.77
CA ALA A 11 2.79 -5.11 -2.48
C ALA A 11 3.22 -5.62 -1.09
N LEU A 12 2.33 -5.52 -0.11
CA LEU A 12 2.59 -6.06 1.24
C LEU A 12 2.82 -7.58 1.20
N VAL A 13 1.98 -8.29 0.45
CA VAL A 13 2.09 -9.75 0.31
C VAL A 13 3.40 -10.11 -0.40
N ALA A 14 3.75 -9.44 -1.48
CA ALA A 14 4.98 -9.68 -2.22
C ALA A 14 6.21 -9.44 -1.34
N PHE A 15 6.20 -8.38 -0.55
CA PHE A 15 7.26 -8.10 0.40
C PHE A 15 7.38 -9.20 1.44
N ALA A 16 6.27 -9.55 2.09
CA ALA A 16 6.28 -10.52 3.19
C ALA A 16 6.69 -11.92 2.73
N ARG A 17 6.31 -12.32 1.52
CA ARG A 17 6.71 -13.60 0.93
C ARG A 17 8.13 -13.60 0.38
N GLY A 18 8.73 -12.45 0.22
CA GLY A 18 10.04 -12.32 -0.41
C GLY A 18 10.05 -12.66 -1.89
N THR A 19 8.93 -12.51 -2.58
CA THR A 19 8.77 -12.90 -3.99
C THR A 19 9.10 -11.78 -4.97
N SER A 20 9.34 -10.55 -4.47
CA SER A 20 9.63 -9.41 -5.34
C SER A 20 10.88 -8.67 -4.85
N ILE A 21 11.90 -8.66 -5.69
CA ILE A 21 13.11 -7.85 -5.46
C ILE A 21 12.73 -6.37 -5.44
N TYR A 22 11.79 -5.96 -6.28
CA TYR A 22 11.38 -4.56 -6.39
C TYR A 22 10.64 -4.09 -5.13
N ALA A 23 9.80 -4.94 -4.53
CA ALA A 23 9.14 -4.62 -3.28
C ALA A 23 10.16 -4.47 -2.15
N ALA A 24 11.12 -5.39 -2.06
CA ALA A 24 12.19 -5.33 -1.07
C ALA A 24 13.05 -4.07 -1.25
N ALA A 25 13.42 -3.77 -2.49
CA ALA A 25 14.23 -2.59 -2.81
C ALA A 25 13.51 -1.29 -2.47
N ALA A 26 12.21 -1.21 -2.76
CA ALA A 26 11.41 -0.03 -2.44
C ALA A 26 11.34 0.24 -0.94
N VAL A 27 11.14 -0.80 -0.14
CA VAL A 27 11.11 -0.68 1.31
C VAL A 27 12.49 -0.29 1.86
N TRP A 28 13.53 -0.93 1.37
CA TRP A 28 14.90 -0.64 1.78
C TRP A 28 15.30 0.80 1.47
N THR A 29 15.00 1.26 0.26
CA THR A 29 15.25 2.64 -0.16
C THR A 29 14.48 3.63 0.71
N ALA A 30 13.24 3.31 1.06
CA ALA A 30 12.43 4.16 1.93
C ALA A 30 13.09 4.35 3.30
N VAL A 31 13.63 3.27 3.88
CA VAL A 31 14.34 3.35 5.15
C VAL A 31 15.60 4.20 5.03
N GLU A 32 16.40 3.98 3.99
CA GLU A 32 17.66 4.69 3.80
C GLU A 32 17.47 6.18 3.51
N GLU A 33 16.46 6.52 2.72
CA GLU A 33 16.24 7.89 2.24
C GLU A 33 15.12 8.62 2.97
N SER A 34 14.58 8.04 4.03
CA SER A 34 13.49 8.63 4.81
C SER A 34 12.25 8.93 3.96
N ILE A 35 11.93 8.02 3.04
CA ILE A 35 10.72 8.09 2.23
C ILE A 35 9.57 7.50 3.04
N ILE A 36 8.45 8.20 3.12
CA ILE A 36 7.30 7.73 3.89
C ILE A 36 6.57 6.63 3.14
N LEU A 37 6.25 5.55 3.85
CA LEU A 37 5.43 4.45 3.34
C LEU A 37 4.05 4.54 3.98
N ILE A 38 3.04 4.86 3.17
CA ILE A 38 1.64 4.88 3.63
C ILE A 38 1.04 3.50 3.39
N VAL A 39 0.49 2.92 4.43
CA VAL A 39 -0.16 1.61 4.35
C VAL A 39 -1.61 1.76 4.82
N PRO A 40 -2.58 1.60 3.90
CA PRO A 40 -3.98 1.62 4.28
C PRO A 40 -4.31 0.46 5.23
N SER A 41 -5.08 0.71 6.28
CA SER A 41 -5.44 -0.35 7.23
C SER A 41 -6.23 -1.49 6.57
N THR A 42 -7.01 -1.19 5.54
CA THR A 42 -7.72 -2.21 4.75
C THR A 42 -6.74 -3.08 3.95
N ALA A 43 -5.63 -2.54 3.50
CA ALA A 43 -4.58 -3.31 2.84
C ALA A 43 -3.88 -4.23 3.84
N VAL A 44 -3.68 -3.78 5.07
CA VAL A 44 -3.13 -4.64 6.14
C VAL A 44 -4.06 -5.84 6.37
N ALA A 45 -5.36 -5.59 6.50
CA ALA A 45 -6.32 -6.67 6.73
C ALA A 45 -6.33 -7.68 5.57
N ALA A 46 -6.34 -7.19 4.33
CA ALA A 46 -6.34 -8.04 3.15
C ALA A 46 -5.06 -8.86 3.05
N ALA A 47 -3.90 -8.24 3.27
CA ALA A 47 -2.61 -8.93 3.22
C ALA A 47 -2.48 -9.97 4.35
N TRP A 48 -2.89 -9.62 5.55
CA TRP A 48 -2.86 -10.52 6.70
C TRP A 48 -3.69 -11.78 6.43
N ALA A 49 -4.90 -11.60 5.88
CA ALA A 49 -5.78 -12.70 5.56
C ALA A 49 -5.24 -13.62 4.46
N GLU A 50 -4.52 -13.07 3.50
CA GLU A 50 -3.96 -13.83 2.39
C GLU A 50 -2.69 -14.59 2.77
N LEU A 51 -1.86 -14.02 3.66
CA LEU A 51 -0.57 -14.59 4.03
C LEU A 51 -0.72 -15.79 4.96
N ALA A 52 0.14 -16.80 4.74
CA ALA A 52 0.32 -17.89 5.73
C ALA A 52 0.94 -17.30 7.00
N GLU A 53 0.66 -17.93 8.15
CA GLU A 53 1.16 -17.48 9.45
C GLU A 53 2.68 -17.25 9.48
N GLU A 54 3.42 -18.08 8.78
CA GLU A 54 4.89 -17.99 8.75
C GLU A 54 5.40 -16.66 8.18
N HIS A 55 4.58 -15.96 7.39
CA HIS A 55 4.95 -14.68 6.78
C HIS A 55 4.48 -13.46 7.57
N HIS A 56 3.62 -13.66 8.57
CA HIS A 56 3.12 -12.55 9.39
C HIS A 56 4.24 -11.78 10.11
N PRO A 57 5.26 -12.43 10.69
CA PRO A 57 6.35 -11.70 11.32
C PRO A 57 7.11 -10.77 10.38
N VAL A 58 7.25 -11.15 9.11
CA VAL A 58 7.92 -10.31 8.11
C VAL A 58 7.06 -9.09 7.78
N LEU A 59 5.75 -9.27 7.65
CA LEU A 59 4.84 -8.14 7.46
C LEU A 59 4.90 -7.18 8.65
N ASP A 60 4.95 -7.71 9.88
CA ASP A 60 5.08 -6.89 11.08
C ASP A 60 6.34 -6.03 11.06
N VAL A 61 7.45 -6.56 10.56
CA VAL A 61 8.68 -5.77 10.41
C VAL A 61 8.42 -4.52 9.58
N LEU A 62 7.74 -4.67 8.43
CA LEU A 62 7.42 -3.53 7.58
C LEU A 62 6.47 -2.55 8.29
N LEU A 63 5.45 -3.07 8.95
CA LEU A 63 4.44 -2.22 9.60
C LEU A 63 5.00 -1.40 10.75
N TYR A 64 6.07 -1.87 11.40
CA TYR A 64 6.70 -1.18 12.52
C TYR A 64 7.94 -0.37 12.14
N LEU A 65 8.26 -0.25 10.85
CA LEU A 65 9.37 0.61 10.42
C LEU A 65 9.06 2.07 10.76
N PRO A 66 10.09 2.86 11.15
CA PRO A 66 9.89 4.28 11.46
C PRO A 66 9.26 5.10 10.33
N VAL A 67 9.47 4.69 9.08
CA VAL A 67 8.93 5.40 7.91
C VAL A 67 7.50 4.99 7.56
N THR A 68 6.97 3.94 8.20
CA THR A 68 5.63 3.43 7.91
C THR A 68 4.58 4.21 8.68
N VAL A 69 3.55 4.66 7.94
CA VAL A 69 2.37 5.32 8.52
C VAL A 69 1.14 4.52 8.11
N ILE A 70 0.38 4.08 9.09
CA ILE A 70 -0.87 3.36 8.83
C ILE A 70 -1.99 4.39 8.67
N ASP A 71 -2.67 4.34 7.52
CA ASP A 71 -3.86 5.17 7.30
C ASP A 71 -5.08 4.37 7.74
N ASN A 72 -5.67 4.76 8.85
CA ASN A 72 -6.78 4.04 9.44
C ASN A 72 -8.11 4.41 8.78
N LEU A 73 -8.88 3.40 8.40
CA LEU A 73 -10.22 3.59 7.85
C LEU A 73 -11.22 3.81 8.99
N ASP A 74 -11.23 5.01 9.54
CA ASP A 74 -12.23 5.39 10.53
C ASP A 74 -13.55 5.78 9.84
N GLU A 75 -14.56 6.21 10.61
CA GLU A 75 -15.87 6.53 10.08
C GLU A 75 -15.82 7.62 9.01
N ALA A 76 -15.12 8.70 9.27
CA ALA A 76 -15.01 9.82 8.33
C ALA A 76 -14.29 9.40 7.05
N ARG A 77 -13.17 8.68 7.19
CA ARG A 77 -12.43 8.13 6.05
C ARG A 77 -13.28 7.15 5.26
N ALA A 78 -14.07 6.32 5.94
CA ALA A 78 -14.90 5.33 5.28
C ALA A 78 -15.89 5.98 4.31
N ARG A 79 -16.48 7.09 4.70
CA ARG A 79 -17.39 7.83 3.81
C ARG A 79 -16.68 8.39 2.59
N ALA A 80 -15.53 9.02 2.79
CA ALA A 80 -14.73 9.58 1.71
C ALA A 80 -14.25 8.49 0.73
N VAL A 81 -13.75 7.39 1.27
CA VAL A 81 -13.29 6.25 0.47
C VAL A 81 -14.44 5.61 -0.29
N GLY A 82 -15.60 5.49 0.35
CA GLY A 82 -16.81 4.93 -0.27
C GLY A 82 -17.28 5.71 -1.51
N GLN A 83 -16.96 7.00 -1.60
CA GLN A 83 -17.30 7.81 -2.78
C GLN A 83 -16.57 7.34 -4.03
N LEU A 84 -15.42 6.71 -3.89
CA LEU A 84 -14.66 6.17 -5.02
C LEU A 84 -15.27 4.88 -5.57
N ARG A 85 -16.14 4.24 -4.80
CA ARG A 85 -16.80 2.99 -5.21
C ARG A 85 -15.81 1.83 -5.39
N GLY A 86 -16.33 0.67 -5.74
CA GLY A 86 -15.54 -0.52 -5.98
C GLY A 86 -15.12 -1.23 -4.70
N HIS A 87 -14.08 -2.04 -4.80
CA HIS A 87 -13.56 -2.82 -3.68
C HIS A 87 -12.96 -1.89 -2.62
N GLN A 88 -13.36 -2.07 -1.35
CA GLN A 88 -13.01 -1.10 -0.31
C GLN A 88 -11.50 -0.93 -0.07
N ALA A 89 -10.73 -2.00 -0.13
CA ALA A 89 -9.28 -1.89 0.06
C ALA A 89 -8.62 -1.15 -1.11
N ASP A 90 -9.09 -1.38 -2.33
CA ASP A 90 -8.60 -0.70 -3.52
C ASP A 90 -8.96 0.80 -3.47
N ALA A 91 -10.19 1.10 -3.13
CA ALA A 91 -10.64 2.49 -3.01
C ALA A 91 -9.88 3.23 -1.92
N HIS A 92 -9.64 2.59 -0.77
CA HIS A 92 -8.86 3.17 0.32
C HIS A 92 -7.42 3.47 -0.13
N THR A 93 -6.82 2.53 -0.84
CA THR A 93 -5.46 2.67 -1.35
C THR A 93 -5.36 3.83 -2.36
N ILE A 94 -6.31 3.91 -3.29
CA ILE A 94 -6.37 5.00 -4.27
C ILE A 94 -6.58 6.35 -3.56
N ALA A 95 -7.45 6.42 -2.56
CA ALA A 95 -7.66 7.64 -1.79
C ALA A 95 -6.37 8.13 -1.15
N CYS A 96 -5.60 7.23 -0.54
CA CYS A 96 -4.32 7.57 0.07
C CYS A 96 -3.32 8.16 -0.93
N ALA A 97 -3.20 7.53 -2.10
CA ALA A 97 -2.29 7.97 -3.14
C ALA A 97 -2.72 9.30 -3.75
N ARG A 98 -3.99 9.43 -4.07
CA ARG A 98 -4.55 10.63 -4.70
C ARG A 98 -4.44 11.86 -3.80
N GLU A 99 -4.74 11.72 -2.53
CA GLU A 99 -4.71 12.84 -1.58
C GLU A 99 -3.29 13.39 -1.39
N ARG A 100 -2.29 12.53 -1.48
CA ARG A 100 -0.90 12.92 -1.27
C ARG A 100 -0.15 13.21 -2.56
N GLY A 101 -0.68 12.80 -3.69
CA GLY A 101 0.02 12.89 -4.97
C GLY A 101 1.24 11.98 -5.01
N TRP A 102 1.19 10.85 -4.33
CA TRP A 102 2.30 9.89 -4.27
C TRP A 102 1.99 8.64 -5.08
N PRO A 103 3.01 8.00 -5.66
CA PRO A 103 2.81 6.76 -6.41
C PRO A 103 2.33 5.62 -5.54
N LEU A 104 1.60 4.70 -6.16
CA LEU A 104 1.10 3.48 -5.57
C LEU A 104 1.96 2.30 -6.01
N LEU A 105 2.59 1.62 -5.06
CA LEU A 105 3.33 0.39 -5.31
C LEU A 105 2.36 -0.78 -5.30
N THR A 106 2.36 -1.56 -6.38
CA THR A 106 1.42 -2.68 -6.52
C THR A 106 2.06 -3.83 -7.29
N ALA A 107 1.74 -5.05 -6.91
CA ALA A 107 2.09 -6.25 -7.67
C ALA A 107 0.99 -6.61 -8.68
N ASP A 108 -0.12 -5.88 -8.70
CA ASP A 108 -1.27 -6.14 -9.56
C ASP A 108 -1.82 -4.83 -10.14
N PRO A 109 -1.09 -4.20 -11.08
CA PRO A 109 -1.50 -2.89 -11.60
C PRO A 109 -2.84 -2.90 -12.32
N ASP A 110 -3.22 -4.00 -12.98
CA ASP A 110 -4.46 -4.10 -13.72
C ASP A 110 -5.71 -3.97 -12.83
N ARG A 111 -5.55 -4.26 -11.55
CA ARG A 111 -6.59 -4.13 -10.54
C ARG A 111 -7.17 -2.71 -10.47
N TYR A 112 -6.35 -1.72 -10.80
CA TYR A 112 -6.72 -0.31 -10.67
C TYR A 112 -7.28 0.31 -11.93
N ALA A 113 -7.56 -0.49 -12.96
CA ALA A 113 -8.20 0.00 -14.17
C ALA A 113 -9.48 0.83 -13.90
N PRO A 114 -10.37 0.43 -12.94
CA PRO A 114 -11.55 1.23 -12.63
C PRO A 114 -11.25 2.63 -12.06
N TYR A 115 -10.02 2.87 -11.63
CA TYR A 115 -9.61 4.14 -11.01
C TYR A 115 -8.68 4.97 -11.89
N GLU A 116 -8.56 4.62 -13.15
CA GLU A 116 -7.65 5.30 -14.09
C GLU A 116 -7.85 6.81 -14.13
N GLN A 117 -9.09 7.25 -14.03
CA GLN A 117 -9.43 8.68 -14.07
C GLN A 117 -8.93 9.48 -12.87
N THR A 118 -8.51 8.82 -11.81
CA THR A 118 -7.99 9.50 -10.62
C THR A 118 -6.60 10.07 -10.84
N GLY A 119 -5.90 9.62 -11.88
CA GLY A 119 -4.54 10.08 -12.18
C GLY A 119 -3.47 9.56 -11.26
N VAL A 120 -3.76 8.56 -10.44
CA VAL A 120 -2.77 7.95 -9.54
C VAL A 120 -1.73 7.19 -10.36
N ASP A 121 -0.45 7.47 -10.10
CA ASP A 121 0.66 6.77 -10.74
C ASP A 121 0.87 5.40 -10.09
N LEU A 122 0.98 4.36 -10.91
CA LEU A 122 1.23 3.02 -10.44
C LEU A 122 2.70 2.65 -10.68
N GLU A 123 3.35 2.14 -9.64
CA GLU A 123 4.71 1.58 -9.74
C GLU A 123 4.63 0.07 -9.50
N PRO A 124 4.78 -0.75 -10.55
CA PRO A 124 4.74 -2.21 -10.37
C PRO A 124 5.92 -2.72 -9.57
N VAL A 125 5.65 -3.64 -8.65
CA VAL A 125 6.67 -4.32 -7.83
C VAL A 125 6.65 -5.83 -8.07
N ILE A 126 6.50 -6.20 -9.30
CA ILE A 126 6.38 -7.59 -9.76
C ILE A 126 7.76 -8.22 -9.93
#